data_21027a50651a3a2d4f614c7db49b3d7e
#
_entry.id   21027a50651a3a2d4f614c7db49b3d7e
#
_cell.length_a   1.000
_cell.length_b   1.000
_cell.length_c   1.000
_cell.angle_alpha   90.00
_cell.angle_beta   90.00
_cell.angle_gamma   90.00
#
_symmetry.space_group_name_H-M   'P 1'
#
loop_
_entity.id
_entity.type
_entity.pdbx_description
1 polymer ?
#
loop_
_entity_poly.entity_id
_entity_poly.type
_entity_poly.pdbx_seq_one_letter_code
_entity_poly.pdbx_strand_id
1 'polypeptide(L)'
;ELFDISWEADDNSGLRSHHLFYRIDDSDEFIFIDSVASDLDDYSWQIPEALQTDSCQIQIETYDLVNLSSNDTSNYFSIADGISPVVQQVILVTEYIQEHDSLTVSWEATDNIGLDSIQIYYSNDNGSNFLLMGSLGASLDGFSFVIPPGVSESALVKLIVKDFAGNEGEGISEIFAVADNTPPSISIESPISGTTVGIGSFCTLSWT
;
A
#
# COMPACT_ATOMS: atom_id res chain seq x y z
N GLU A 1 3.15 -1.99 -18.02
CA GLU A 1 4.52 -2.30 -18.48
C GLU A 1 4.47 -2.83 -19.91
N LEU A 2 5.53 -2.58 -20.72
CA LEU A 2 5.65 -3.16 -22.07
C LEU A 2 6.57 -4.38 -22.00
N PHE A 3 6.15 -5.46 -22.63
CA PHE A 3 6.91 -6.69 -22.78
C PHE A 3 7.22 -6.92 -24.25
N ASP A 4 8.50 -7.02 -24.60
CA ASP A 4 8.94 -7.19 -25.99
C ASP A 4 8.91 -8.66 -26.36
N ILE A 5 8.15 -8.97 -27.40
CA ILE A 5 8.03 -10.30 -28.03
C ILE A 5 8.79 -10.23 -29.36
N SER A 6 9.65 -11.20 -29.63
CA SER A 6 10.36 -11.30 -30.91
C SER A 6 10.29 -12.71 -31.48
N TRP A 7 10.29 -12.83 -32.80
CA TRP A 7 10.20 -14.10 -33.52
C TRP A 7 10.98 -14.07 -34.84
N GLU A 8 11.18 -15.22 -35.40
CA GLU A 8 11.65 -15.40 -36.78
C GLU A 8 10.61 -16.19 -37.58
N ALA A 9 10.29 -15.74 -38.76
CA ALA A 9 9.37 -16.45 -39.66
C ALA A 9 9.84 -16.33 -41.09
N ASP A 10 9.70 -17.40 -41.88
CA ASP A 10 10.06 -17.45 -43.30
C ASP A 10 9.08 -18.32 -44.09
N ASP A 11 8.86 -17.97 -45.35
CA ASP A 11 8.06 -18.74 -46.28
C ASP A 11 8.58 -18.60 -47.72
N ASN A 12 8.51 -19.67 -48.51
CA ASN A 12 9.02 -19.72 -49.90
C ASN A 12 8.23 -18.89 -50.90
N SER A 13 7.01 -18.46 -50.57
CA SER A 13 6.10 -17.66 -51.39
C SER A 13 5.83 -16.25 -50.83
N GLY A 14 6.29 -16.01 -49.58
CA GLY A 14 6.16 -14.76 -48.84
C GLY A 14 5.07 -14.81 -47.77
N LEU A 15 5.29 -14.02 -46.74
CA LEU A 15 4.41 -13.90 -45.56
C LEU A 15 3.38 -12.78 -45.77
N ARG A 16 2.22 -12.96 -45.11
CA ARG A 16 1.10 -12.01 -45.13
C ARG A 16 0.95 -11.25 -43.82
N SER A 17 0.89 -11.96 -42.70
CA SER A 17 0.66 -11.38 -41.37
C SER A 17 1.05 -12.36 -40.25
N HIS A 18 1.27 -11.80 -39.06
CA HIS A 18 1.45 -12.55 -37.82
C HIS A 18 0.32 -12.21 -36.88
N HIS A 19 -0.26 -13.23 -36.20
CA HIS A 19 -1.26 -13.08 -35.17
C HIS A 19 -0.64 -13.53 -33.85
N LEU A 20 -0.71 -12.68 -32.82
CA LEU A 20 -0.16 -12.90 -31.51
C LEU A 20 -1.25 -13.24 -30.50
N PHE A 21 -0.96 -14.21 -29.67
CA PHE A 21 -1.87 -14.69 -28.63
C PHE A 21 -1.09 -14.95 -27.35
N TYR A 22 -1.79 -14.95 -26.22
CA TYR A 22 -1.26 -15.44 -24.95
C TYR A 22 -2.22 -16.43 -24.31
N ARG A 23 -1.70 -17.29 -23.43
CA ARG A 23 -2.51 -18.11 -22.52
C ARG A 23 -1.88 -18.14 -21.13
N ILE A 24 -2.69 -18.45 -20.12
CA ILE A 24 -2.29 -18.56 -18.72
C ILE A 24 -2.75 -19.89 -18.13
N ASP A 25 -2.05 -20.36 -17.10
CA ASP A 25 -2.46 -21.48 -16.21
C ASP A 25 -2.84 -22.76 -16.94
N ASP A 26 -2.03 -23.16 -17.94
CA ASP A 26 -2.25 -24.35 -18.77
C ASP A 26 -3.65 -24.42 -19.44
N SER A 27 -4.30 -23.26 -19.60
CA SER A 27 -5.54 -23.17 -20.37
C SER A 27 -5.35 -23.69 -21.79
N ASP A 28 -6.33 -24.42 -22.31
CA ASP A 28 -6.35 -24.80 -23.73
C ASP A 28 -6.70 -23.62 -24.66
N GLU A 29 -7.17 -22.51 -24.09
CA GLU A 29 -7.65 -21.34 -24.85
C GLU A 29 -6.56 -20.26 -24.91
N PHE A 30 -6.19 -19.89 -26.14
CA PHE A 30 -5.33 -18.74 -26.43
C PHE A 30 -6.16 -17.47 -26.62
N ILE A 31 -5.77 -16.42 -25.92
CA ILE A 31 -6.41 -15.09 -25.97
C ILE A 31 -5.65 -14.24 -26.98
N PHE A 32 -6.38 -13.62 -27.93
CA PHE A 32 -5.81 -12.77 -28.97
C PHE A 32 -5.22 -11.49 -28.39
N ILE A 33 -3.98 -11.16 -28.78
CA ILE A 33 -3.30 -9.90 -28.46
C ILE A 33 -3.47 -8.91 -29.60
N ASP A 34 -2.91 -9.23 -30.78
CA ASP A 34 -2.90 -8.35 -31.94
C ASP A 34 -2.59 -9.10 -33.23
N SER A 35 -2.73 -8.39 -34.35
CA SER A 35 -2.33 -8.85 -35.70
C SER A 35 -1.41 -7.81 -36.33
N VAL A 36 -0.22 -8.23 -36.73
CA VAL A 36 0.82 -7.35 -37.25
C VAL A 36 1.20 -7.71 -38.69
N ALA A 37 1.82 -6.75 -39.37
CA ALA A 37 2.28 -6.94 -40.74
C ALA A 37 3.46 -7.92 -40.80
N SER A 38 3.61 -8.56 -41.98
CA SER A 38 4.61 -9.63 -42.21
C SER A 38 6.07 -9.16 -42.25
N ASP A 39 6.32 -7.87 -42.26
CA ASP A 39 7.64 -7.24 -42.26
C ASP A 39 8.13 -6.89 -40.82
N LEU A 40 7.29 -7.18 -39.81
CA LEU A 40 7.66 -7.05 -38.40
C LEU A 40 8.12 -8.40 -37.87
N ASP A 41 9.14 -8.37 -37.02
CA ASP A 41 9.73 -9.51 -36.30
C ASP A 41 9.77 -9.29 -34.78
N ASP A 42 9.14 -8.18 -34.33
CA ASP A 42 8.97 -7.82 -32.91
C ASP A 42 7.62 -7.14 -32.66
N TYR A 43 7.19 -7.18 -31.38
CA TYR A 43 5.98 -6.54 -30.88
C TYR A 43 6.12 -6.20 -29.39
N SER A 44 5.84 -4.95 -29.04
CA SER A 44 5.79 -4.52 -27.63
C SER A 44 4.38 -4.71 -27.09
N TRP A 45 4.16 -5.78 -26.36
CA TRP A 45 2.87 -6.10 -25.73
C TRP A 45 2.66 -5.29 -24.46
N GLN A 46 1.56 -4.56 -24.39
CA GLN A 46 1.10 -3.96 -23.14
C GLN A 46 0.34 -5.02 -22.33
N ILE A 47 0.99 -5.53 -21.27
CA ILE A 47 0.40 -6.51 -20.36
C ILE A 47 -0.79 -5.85 -19.64
N PRO A 48 -1.98 -6.49 -19.61
CA PRO A 48 -3.13 -5.99 -18.84
C PRO A 48 -2.80 -5.87 -17.35
N GLU A 49 -3.20 -4.76 -16.71
CA GLU A 49 -2.87 -4.46 -15.31
C GLU A 49 -3.39 -5.50 -14.31
N ALA A 50 -4.48 -6.19 -14.63
CA ALA A 50 -5.07 -7.25 -13.80
C ALA A 50 -4.50 -8.65 -14.12
N LEU A 51 -3.47 -8.75 -14.97
CA LEU A 51 -2.89 -10.03 -15.36
C LEU A 51 -1.68 -10.38 -14.48
N GLN A 52 -1.87 -11.32 -13.57
CA GLN A 52 -0.81 -11.93 -12.77
C GLN A 52 -0.90 -13.45 -12.93
N THR A 53 0.22 -14.11 -13.19
CA THR A 53 0.29 -15.57 -13.32
C THR A 53 1.73 -16.07 -13.21
N ASP A 54 1.91 -17.27 -12.66
CA ASP A 54 3.20 -17.97 -12.68
C ASP A 54 3.43 -18.76 -13.98
N SER A 55 2.43 -18.81 -14.86
CA SER A 55 2.42 -19.68 -16.04
C SER A 55 1.73 -18.98 -17.23
N CYS A 56 2.52 -18.20 -17.98
CA CYS A 56 2.11 -17.57 -19.24
C CYS A 56 2.89 -18.14 -20.40
N GLN A 57 2.26 -18.22 -21.57
CA GLN A 57 2.90 -18.51 -22.84
C GLN A 57 2.40 -17.54 -23.93
N ILE A 58 3.29 -17.21 -24.87
CA ILE A 58 2.94 -16.49 -26.10
C ILE A 58 2.89 -17.51 -27.23
N GLN A 59 1.89 -17.39 -28.11
CA GLN A 59 1.82 -18.10 -29.37
C GLN A 59 1.80 -17.09 -30.52
N ILE A 60 2.57 -17.37 -31.56
CA ILE A 60 2.54 -16.62 -32.82
C ILE A 60 2.06 -17.54 -33.92
N GLU A 61 1.02 -17.15 -34.62
CA GLU A 61 0.49 -17.82 -35.80
C GLU A 61 0.79 -16.96 -37.05
N THR A 62 1.57 -17.49 -37.96
CA THR A 62 2.02 -16.82 -39.18
C THR A 62 1.23 -17.31 -40.37
N TYR A 63 0.76 -16.39 -41.22
CA TYR A 63 0.02 -16.68 -42.43
C TYR A 63 0.83 -16.31 -43.67
N ASP A 64 0.81 -17.19 -44.67
CA ASP A 64 1.35 -16.91 -46.01
C ASP A 64 0.36 -16.13 -46.92
N LEU A 65 0.79 -15.81 -48.14
CA LEU A 65 -0.04 -15.08 -49.11
C LEU A 65 -1.23 -15.88 -49.65
N VAL A 66 -1.28 -17.21 -49.45
CA VAL A 66 -2.40 -18.07 -49.85
C VAL A 66 -3.23 -18.57 -48.66
N ASN A 67 -3.01 -18.01 -47.46
CA ASN A 67 -3.69 -18.29 -46.19
C ASN A 67 -3.42 -19.68 -45.61
N LEU A 68 -2.27 -20.27 -45.86
CA LEU A 68 -1.78 -21.36 -45.03
C LEU A 68 -1.14 -20.78 -43.76
N SER A 69 -1.26 -21.45 -42.64
CA SER A 69 -0.68 -20.97 -41.38
C SER A 69 0.20 -22.01 -40.70
N SER A 70 1.12 -21.50 -39.92
CA SER A 70 1.94 -22.27 -38.95
C SER A 70 2.02 -21.47 -37.68
N ASN A 71 2.19 -22.15 -36.55
CA ASN A 71 2.34 -21.49 -35.27
C ASN A 71 3.48 -22.09 -34.44
N ASP A 72 4.02 -21.28 -33.54
CA ASP A 72 4.95 -21.70 -32.50
C ASP A 72 4.57 -21.05 -31.18
N THR A 73 4.96 -21.71 -30.07
CA THR A 73 4.59 -21.30 -28.72
C THR A 73 5.84 -21.20 -27.85
N SER A 74 5.98 -20.10 -27.12
CA SER A 74 7.10 -19.83 -26.23
C SER A 74 7.21 -20.84 -25.09
N ASN A 75 8.34 -20.87 -24.38
CA ASN A 75 8.42 -21.45 -23.07
C ASN A 75 7.51 -20.68 -22.08
N TYR A 76 7.20 -21.33 -20.95
CA TYR A 76 6.47 -20.68 -19.86
C TYR A 76 7.31 -19.56 -19.23
N PHE A 77 6.65 -18.46 -18.88
CA PHE A 77 7.20 -17.37 -18.08
C PHE A 77 6.14 -16.84 -17.09
N SER A 78 6.56 -16.11 -16.07
CA SER A 78 5.67 -15.51 -15.08
C SER A 78 5.43 -14.03 -15.36
N ILE A 79 4.25 -13.57 -15.03
CA ILE A 79 3.86 -12.16 -14.98
C ILE A 79 3.57 -11.82 -13.53
N ALA A 80 4.43 -11.01 -12.91
CA ALA A 80 4.29 -10.58 -11.53
C ALA A 80 3.66 -9.19 -11.46
N ASP A 81 2.90 -8.94 -10.39
CA ASP A 81 2.41 -7.60 -10.11
C ASP A 81 3.56 -6.70 -9.62
N GLY A 82 3.72 -5.56 -10.24
CA GLY A 82 4.69 -4.52 -9.90
C GLY A 82 4.04 -3.17 -9.64
N ILE A 83 2.70 -3.12 -9.52
CA ILE A 83 1.93 -1.90 -9.28
C ILE A 83 1.68 -1.77 -7.79
N SER A 84 2.07 -0.63 -7.21
CA SER A 84 1.84 -0.37 -5.79
C SER A 84 0.42 0.08 -5.51
N PRO A 85 -0.16 -0.28 -4.35
CA PRO A 85 -1.45 0.23 -3.90
C PRO A 85 -1.50 1.75 -3.84
N VAL A 86 -2.68 2.31 -4.08
CA VAL A 86 -2.94 3.75 -3.98
C VAL A 86 -3.84 4.02 -2.78
N VAL A 87 -3.35 4.81 -1.82
CA VAL A 87 -4.16 5.35 -0.72
C VAL A 87 -4.73 6.68 -1.16
N GLN A 88 -6.04 6.73 -1.44
CA GLN A 88 -6.71 7.93 -1.95
C GLN A 88 -7.00 8.94 -0.84
N GLN A 89 -7.32 8.45 0.37
CA GLN A 89 -7.71 9.31 1.48
C GLN A 89 -7.42 8.67 2.83
N VAL A 90 -6.99 9.50 3.81
CA VAL A 90 -6.88 9.16 5.23
C VAL A 90 -7.72 10.18 6.02
N ILE A 91 -8.79 9.72 6.63
CA ILE A 91 -9.80 10.55 7.29
C ILE A 91 -9.73 10.33 8.81
N LEU A 92 -9.63 11.42 9.56
CA LEU A 92 -9.73 11.41 11.02
C LEU A 92 -11.15 11.77 11.43
N VAL A 93 -11.81 10.88 12.17
CA VAL A 93 -13.20 11.05 12.59
C VAL A 93 -13.24 11.69 13.98
N THR A 94 -12.71 12.94 14.09
CA THR A 94 -12.84 13.70 15.33
C THR A 94 -12.43 15.17 15.13
N GLU A 95 -13.16 16.11 15.72
CA GLU A 95 -12.90 17.55 15.62
C GLU A 95 -11.98 18.08 16.73
N TYR A 96 -11.85 17.35 17.86
CA TYR A 96 -11.03 17.70 19.01
C TYR A 96 -10.45 16.46 19.65
N ILE A 97 -9.14 16.41 19.79
CA ILE A 97 -8.42 15.26 20.32
C ILE A 97 -7.53 15.68 21.49
N GLN A 98 -7.54 14.89 22.55
CA GLN A 98 -6.63 14.99 23.70
C GLN A 98 -5.75 13.75 23.77
N GLU A 99 -4.62 13.85 24.47
CA GLU A 99 -3.86 12.67 24.83
C GLU A 99 -4.74 11.69 25.63
N HIS A 100 -4.53 10.37 25.46
CA HIS A 100 -5.33 9.29 26.01
C HIS A 100 -6.76 9.15 25.46
N ASP A 101 -7.21 10.01 24.54
CA ASP A 101 -8.46 9.80 23.82
C ASP A 101 -8.33 8.71 22.77
N SER A 102 -9.47 8.15 22.37
CA SER A 102 -9.55 7.22 21.25
C SER A 102 -9.69 7.97 19.93
N LEU A 103 -8.71 7.85 19.05
CA LEU A 103 -8.76 8.33 17.68
C LEU A 103 -9.25 7.22 16.75
N THR A 104 -10.27 7.53 15.95
CA THR A 104 -10.71 6.66 14.85
C THR A 104 -10.21 7.22 13.52
N VAL A 105 -9.56 6.35 12.76
CA VAL A 105 -9.04 6.63 11.42
C VAL A 105 -9.81 5.76 10.43
N SER A 106 -10.24 6.34 9.31
CA SER A 106 -10.75 5.60 8.17
C SER A 106 -9.97 5.98 6.91
N TRP A 107 -10.04 5.13 5.89
CA TRP A 107 -9.28 5.32 4.66
C TRP A 107 -9.99 4.73 3.45
N GLU A 108 -9.53 5.16 2.27
CA GLU A 108 -9.83 4.53 1.00
C GLU A 108 -8.51 4.15 0.34
N ALA A 109 -8.37 2.88 -0.02
CA ALA A 109 -7.20 2.36 -0.72
C ALA A 109 -7.62 1.34 -1.77
N THR A 110 -6.93 1.33 -2.90
CA THR A 110 -7.21 0.43 -4.02
C THR A 110 -5.91 -0.09 -4.62
N ASP A 111 -6.01 -1.23 -5.27
CA ASP A 111 -4.95 -1.86 -6.01
C ASP A 111 -5.53 -2.64 -7.20
N ASN A 112 -4.71 -2.95 -8.23
CA ASN A 112 -5.13 -3.64 -9.45
C ASN A 112 -5.39 -5.14 -9.25
N ILE A 113 -4.65 -5.80 -8.35
CA ILE A 113 -4.81 -7.23 -8.02
C ILE A 113 -5.55 -7.40 -6.70
N GLY A 114 -5.25 -6.56 -5.71
CA GLY A 114 -5.91 -6.56 -4.41
C GLY A 114 -4.97 -6.27 -3.26
N LEU A 115 -5.56 -5.84 -2.14
CA LEU A 115 -4.84 -5.46 -0.93
C LEU A 115 -4.71 -6.66 0.02
N ASP A 116 -3.54 -6.81 0.66
CA ASP A 116 -3.24 -7.83 1.67
C ASP A 116 -3.38 -7.26 3.10
N SER A 117 -2.63 -6.21 3.41
CA SER A 117 -2.53 -5.70 4.78
C SER A 117 -2.31 -4.20 4.87
N ILE A 118 -2.66 -3.64 6.02
CA ILE A 118 -2.56 -2.21 6.32
C ILE A 118 -1.88 -2.03 7.67
N GLN A 119 -0.86 -1.19 7.73
CA GLN A 119 -0.19 -0.76 8.94
C GLN A 119 -0.52 0.71 9.22
N ILE A 120 -0.88 1.00 10.47
CA ILE A 120 -1.26 2.33 10.94
C ILE A 120 -0.18 2.85 11.88
N TYR A 121 0.33 4.04 11.58
CA TYR A 121 1.35 4.71 12.34
C TYR A 121 0.87 6.07 12.83
N TYR A 122 1.30 6.48 14.00
CA TYR A 122 1.06 7.78 14.60
C TYR A 122 2.37 8.53 14.78
N SER A 123 2.36 9.83 14.53
CA SER A 123 3.44 10.76 14.84
C SER A 123 2.89 11.96 15.61
N ASN A 124 3.63 12.45 16.61
CA ASN A 124 3.35 13.70 17.31
C ASN A 124 4.39 14.81 17.03
N ASP A 125 5.30 14.59 16.08
CA ASP A 125 6.46 15.45 15.78
C ASP A 125 6.60 15.75 14.29
N ASN A 126 5.47 15.97 13.62
CA ASN A 126 5.40 16.29 12.18
C ASN A 126 6.06 15.24 11.28
N GLY A 127 5.90 13.96 11.62
CA GLY A 127 6.42 12.84 10.82
C GLY A 127 7.92 12.55 11.00
N SER A 128 8.58 13.19 11.97
CA SER A 128 9.99 12.90 12.24
C SER A 128 10.19 11.51 12.85
N ASN A 129 9.24 11.06 13.67
CA ASN A 129 9.19 9.71 14.22
C ASN A 129 7.78 9.15 14.12
N PHE A 130 7.66 7.84 13.84
CA PHE A 130 6.40 7.13 13.74
C PHE A 130 6.34 5.96 14.71
N LEU A 131 5.23 5.85 15.42
CA LEU A 131 4.90 4.74 16.30
C LEU A 131 3.84 3.87 15.63
N LEU A 132 4.09 2.56 15.49
CA LEU A 132 3.11 1.60 14.98
C LEU A 132 1.97 1.45 15.99
N MET A 133 0.74 1.75 15.55
CA MET A 133 -0.48 1.66 16.34
C MET A 133 -1.28 0.39 16.06
N GLY A 134 -1.18 -0.16 14.86
CA GLY A 134 -1.86 -1.39 14.49
C GLY A 134 -1.42 -1.96 13.14
N SER A 135 -1.71 -3.24 12.96
CA SER A 135 -1.56 -3.94 11.68
C SER A 135 -2.81 -4.80 11.46
N LEU A 136 -3.43 -4.66 10.30
CA LEU A 136 -4.75 -5.20 9.97
C LEU A 136 -4.72 -5.89 8.62
N GLY A 137 -5.67 -6.82 8.40
CA GLY A 137 -5.99 -7.30 7.06
C GLY A 137 -6.74 -6.23 6.26
N ALA A 138 -6.58 -6.25 4.95
CA ALA A 138 -7.11 -5.23 4.04
C ALA A 138 -8.66 -5.18 3.91
N SER A 139 -9.38 -6.10 4.53
CA SER A 139 -10.86 -6.11 4.54
C SER A 139 -11.48 -5.03 5.43
N LEU A 140 -10.65 -4.30 6.20
CA LEU A 140 -11.08 -3.23 7.09
C LEU A 140 -10.77 -1.87 6.46
N ASP A 141 -11.68 -0.93 6.66
CA ASP A 141 -11.62 0.45 6.17
C ASP A 141 -11.49 1.48 7.30
N GLY A 142 -11.28 1.01 8.55
CA GLY A 142 -11.12 1.84 9.72
C GLY A 142 -10.48 1.13 10.90
N PHE A 143 -9.85 1.93 11.77
CA PHE A 143 -9.19 1.47 12.98
C PHE A 143 -9.25 2.54 14.07
N SER A 144 -9.40 2.10 15.33
CA SER A 144 -9.35 3.00 16.49
C SER A 144 -8.20 2.63 17.40
N PHE A 145 -7.46 3.64 17.87
CA PHE A 145 -6.38 3.48 18.84
C PHE A 145 -6.39 4.62 19.85
N VAL A 146 -5.75 4.39 21.00
CA VAL A 146 -5.60 5.42 22.06
C VAL A 146 -4.39 6.29 21.71
N ILE A 147 -4.58 7.62 21.71
CA ILE A 147 -3.49 8.59 21.51
C ILE A 147 -2.47 8.45 22.65
N PRO A 148 -1.17 8.25 22.33
CA PRO A 148 -0.11 8.22 23.33
C PRO A 148 0.01 9.55 24.09
N PRO A 149 0.59 9.54 25.31
CA PRO A 149 0.84 10.77 26.07
C PRO A 149 1.74 11.74 25.28
N GLY A 150 1.44 13.02 25.35
CA GLY A 150 2.21 14.11 24.76
C GLY A 150 1.39 15.02 23.87
N VAL A 151 1.42 16.31 24.16
CA VAL A 151 0.77 17.35 23.38
C VAL A 151 1.47 17.58 22.04
N SER A 152 0.74 17.96 21.03
CA SER A 152 1.26 18.28 19.70
C SER A 152 0.39 19.25 18.96
N GLU A 153 1.00 20.16 18.20
CA GLU A 153 0.33 21.01 17.21
C GLU A 153 0.50 20.47 15.77
N SER A 154 1.20 19.34 15.62
CA SER A 154 1.58 18.80 14.34
C SER A 154 1.54 17.25 14.32
N ALA A 155 0.57 16.67 14.99
CA ALA A 155 0.33 15.24 14.91
C ALA A 155 -0.20 14.83 13.54
N LEU A 156 0.10 13.61 13.12
CA LEU A 156 -0.43 13.01 11.90
C LEU A 156 -0.48 11.49 11.99
N VAL A 157 -1.28 10.90 11.14
CA VAL A 157 -1.39 9.45 10.95
C VAL A 157 -0.87 9.08 9.56
N LYS A 158 -0.06 8.05 9.49
CA LYS A 158 0.42 7.45 8.26
C LYS A 158 -0.09 6.01 8.13
N LEU A 159 -0.51 5.65 6.93
CA LEU A 159 -0.83 4.29 6.53
C LEU A 159 0.24 3.77 5.59
N ILE A 160 0.62 2.52 5.75
CA ILE A 160 1.35 1.73 4.75
C ILE A 160 0.44 0.57 4.38
N VAL A 161 0.08 0.51 3.11
CA VAL A 161 -0.80 -0.53 2.55
C VAL A 161 0.05 -1.44 1.68
N LYS A 162 -0.12 -2.77 1.84
CA LYS A 162 0.55 -3.77 1.02
C LYS A 162 -0.47 -4.54 0.20
N ASP A 163 -0.09 -4.87 -1.03
CA ASP A 163 -0.79 -5.83 -1.87
C ASP A 163 -0.33 -7.27 -1.62
N PHE A 164 -0.91 -8.24 -2.33
CA PHE A 164 -0.53 -9.65 -2.26
C PHE A 164 0.85 -9.95 -2.88
N ALA A 165 1.38 -9.08 -3.75
CA ALA A 165 2.71 -9.21 -4.33
C ALA A 165 3.80 -8.62 -3.42
N GLY A 166 3.41 -7.84 -2.38
CA GLY A 166 4.30 -7.19 -1.43
C GLY A 166 4.70 -5.77 -1.81
N ASN A 167 4.09 -5.17 -2.86
CA ASN A 167 4.28 -3.76 -3.17
C ASN A 167 3.63 -2.89 -2.10
N GLU A 168 4.20 -1.70 -1.84
CA GLU A 168 3.75 -0.81 -0.78
C GLU A 168 3.24 0.52 -1.33
N GLY A 169 2.09 0.97 -0.82
CA GLY A 169 1.54 2.30 -1.00
C GLY A 169 1.47 3.04 0.34
N GLU A 170 1.60 4.36 0.31
CA GLU A 170 1.58 5.21 1.50
C GLU A 170 0.47 6.26 1.41
N GLY A 171 -0.18 6.54 2.56
CA GLY A 171 -1.11 7.64 2.74
C GLY A 171 -0.89 8.34 4.07
N ILE A 172 -1.04 9.68 4.08
CA ILE A 172 -0.84 10.50 5.27
C ILE A 172 -2.07 11.37 5.48
N SER A 173 -2.51 11.52 6.75
CA SER A 173 -3.61 12.41 7.12
C SER A 173 -3.22 13.88 7.02
N GLU A 174 -4.21 14.76 7.09
CA GLU A 174 -3.98 16.15 7.46
C GLU A 174 -3.37 16.23 8.87
N ILE A 175 -2.63 17.32 9.12
CA ILE A 175 -2.05 17.62 10.44
C ILE A 175 -3.19 17.98 11.41
N PHE A 176 -3.09 17.48 12.65
CA PHE A 176 -4.04 17.80 13.72
C PHE A 176 -3.32 18.11 15.05
N ALA A 177 -4.03 18.80 15.96
CA ALA A 177 -3.52 19.08 17.29
C ALA A 177 -3.99 18.04 18.30
N VAL A 178 -3.11 17.73 19.25
CA VAL A 178 -3.41 16.90 20.43
C VAL A 178 -3.23 17.76 21.68
N ALA A 179 -4.32 17.98 22.42
CA ALA A 179 -4.32 18.80 23.61
C ALA A 179 -3.96 17.99 24.87
N ASP A 180 -3.53 18.72 25.92
CA ASP A 180 -3.24 18.16 27.23
C ASP A 180 -4.52 17.67 27.93
N ASN A 181 -4.50 16.48 28.48
CA ASN A 181 -5.54 15.89 29.33
C ASN A 181 -4.97 15.33 30.64
N THR A 182 -3.72 15.66 30.97
CA THR A 182 -3.05 15.16 32.15
C THR A 182 -3.08 16.21 33.24
N PRO A 183 -3.82 15.99 34.33
CA PRO A 183 -3.82 16.92 35.47
C PRO A 183 -2.42 17.09 36.08
N PRO A 184 -2.06 18.29 36.58
CA PRO A 184 -0.82 18.47 37.29
C PRO A 184 -0.80 17.62 38.57
N SER A 185 0.35 17.07 38.89
CA SER A 185 0.58 16.35 40.16
C SER A 185 1.25 17.27 41.19
N ILE A 186 0.89 17.11 42.44
CA ILE A 186 1.53 17.82 43.54
C ILE A 186 1.73 16.83 44.72
N SER A 187 2.90 16.86 45.29
CA SER A 187 3.22 16.11 46.51
C SER A 187 3.77 17.05 47.59
N ILE A 188 3.17 17.00 48.76
CA ILE A 188 3.66 17.78 49.94
C ILE A 188 4.75 16.98 50.60
N GLU A 189 5.95 17.52 50.61
CA GLU A 189 7.14 16.91 51.24
C GLU A 189 7.30 17.33 52.72
N SER A 190 6.85 18.53 53.07
CA SER A 190 6.90 19.05 54.44
C SER A 190 5.66 19.92 54.73
N PRO A 191 5.05 19.80 55.93
CA PRO A 191 5.42 18.93 57.03
C PRO A 191 5.06 17.45 56.80
N ILE A 192 5.91 16.52 57.30
CA ILE A 192 5.61 15.07 57.28
C ILE A 192 4.69 14.71 58.44
N SER A 193 4.07 13.52 58.34
CA SER A 193 3.24 12.97 59.41
C SER A 193 3.99 12.90 60.74
N GLY A 194 3.37 13.38 61.85
CA GLY A 194 3.97 13.43 63.18
C GLY A 194 4.80 14.68 63.48
N THR A 195 4.95 15.63 62.53
CA THR A 195 5.59 16.93 62.80
C THR A 195 4.76 17.71 63.80
N THR A 196 5.39 18.22 64.86
CA THR A 196 4.79 19.10 65.88
C THR A 196 5.36 20.51 65.72
N VAL A 197 4.48 21.49 65.51
CA VAL A 197 4.86 22.92 65.39
C VAL A 197 4.31 23.67 66.57
N GLY A 198 5.16 24.49 67.21
CA GLY A 198 4.76 25.31 68.37
C GLY A 198 3.87 26.50 67.93
N ILE A 199 2.96 26.89 68.82
CA ILE A 199 2.11 28.09 68.56
C ILE A 199 3.02 29.34 68.47
N GLY A 200 2.82 30.09 67.36
CA GLY A 200 3.60 31.30 67.03
C GLY A 200 4.95 31.02 66.33
N SER A 201 5.26 29.76 66.03
CA SER A 201 6.43 29.38 65.23
C SER A 201 6.10 29.39 63.73
N PHE A 202 7.15 29.53 62.94
CA PHE A 202 7.04 29.33 61.44
C PHE A 202 7.06 27.84 61.13
N CYS A 203 6.22 27.46 60.19
CA CYS A 203 6.24 26.13 59.58
C CYS A 203 6.65 26.27 58.13
N THR A 204 7.65 25.53 57.70
CA THR A 204 8.07 25.49 56.29
C THR A 204 7.23 24.46 55.53
N LEU A 205 6.63 24.89 54.44
CA LEU A 205 6.01 24.01 53.47
C LEU A 205 6.97 23.76 52.33
N SER A 206 7.13 22.52 51.93
CA SER A 206 7.82 22.13 50.70
C SER A 206 6.97 21.15 49.93
N TRP A 207 7.05 21.24 48.61
CA TRP A 207 6.34 20.41 47.66
C TRP A 207 7.16 20.23 46.37
N THR A 208 6.84 19.17 45.62
CA THR A 208 7.33 18.89 44.24
C THR A 208 6.17 18.74 43.31
#